data_fd75dc7eb0ab91ad08c19ef4e9eb497d
#
_entry.id   fd75dc7eb0ab91ad08c19ef4e9eb497d
#
_cell.length_a   1.000
_cell.length_b   1.000
_cell.length_c   1.000
_cell.angle_alpha   90.00
_cell.angle_beta   90.00
_cell.angle_gamma   90.00
#
_symmetry.space_group_name_H-M   'P 1'
#
loop_
_entity.id
_entity.type
_entity.pdbx_description
1 polymer ?
#
loop_
_entity_poly.entity_id
_entity_poly.type
_entity_poly.pdbx_seq_one_letter_code
_entity_poly.pdbx_strand_id
1 'polypeptide(L)'
;NKLEAKNTINKIMQNEEQLAKYWENVNDTTVRCLLCPNFCVIQDGQVGICKDRKNIDGKLYSLSYGRIVALNIDPIEKKPLYHFLPMSTVLSFGTAGCNFSCKNCQNWDIAQASPLSVKSYNYSPEQLVKAALSQNISSIAFTYNEPTVFYEFMYETALLAKNNGLKTVLVSNGYINPQPLADLIPYLDAANIDLKSFDDNIYLRLNGGKLQPVLNTLKTLKENGVWLEITNLIVPTYTDDLNMIENMVKWSIDNGFADVPLHFSRFFPAYKLSNLPPTPVETIMAA
;
A
#
# COMPACT_ATOMS: atom_id res chain seq x y z
N ASN A 1 -20.17 -12.98 -37.94
CA ASN A 1 -21.39 -12.84 -37.16
C ASN A 1 -21.17 -11.79 -36.06
N LYS A 2 -21.87 -10.64 -36.12
CA LYS A 2 -21.66 -9.50 -35.19
C LYS A 2 -21.90 -9.85 -33.71
N LEU A 3 -22.70 -10.89 -33.44
CA LEU A 3 -22.95 -11.37 -32.07
C LEU A 3 -21.80 -12.20 -31.51
N GLU A 4 -21.15 -13.01 -32.32
CA GLU A 4 -19.98 -13.82 -31.94
C GLU A 4 -18.77 -12.92 -31.73
N ALA A 5 -18.59 -11.91 -32.60
CA ALA A 5 -17.54 -10.91 -32.39
C ALA A 5 -17.77 -10.06 -31.13
N LYS A 6 -19.02 -9.68 -30.81
CA LYS A 6 -19.36 -9.02 -29.54
C LYS A 6 -19.15 -9.92 -28.32
N ASN A 7 -19.49 -11.20 -28.41
CA ASN A 7 -19.24 -12.17 -27.34
C ASN A 7 -17.76 -12.49 -27.18
N THR A 8 -16.99 -12.52 -28.27
CA THR A 8 -15.53 -12.68 -28.23
C THR A 8 -14.85 -11.42 -27.69
N ILE A 9 -15.30 -10.24 -28.07
CA ILE A 9 -14.81 -8.96 -27.51
C ILE A 9 -15.18 -8.82 -26.03
N ASN A 10 -16.40 -9.21 -25.63
CA ASN A 10 -16.79 -9.24 -24.22
C ASN A 10 -16.04 -10.30 -23.41
N LYS A 11 -15.64 -11.41 -24.01
CA LYS A 11 -14.79 -12.43 -23.39
C LYS A 11 -13.32 -12.00 -23.27
N ILE A 12 -12.84 -11.17 -24.21
CA ILE A 12 -11.48 -10.56 -24.15
C ILE A 12 -11.45 -9.38 -23.17
N MET A 13 -12.59 -8.76 -22.86
CA MET A 13 -12.72 -7.65 -21.91
C MET A 13 -13.12 -8.08 -20.49
N GLN A 14 -13.40 -9.34 -20.23
CA GLN A 14 -13.46 -9.89 -18.88
C GLN A 14 -12.01 -10.15 -18.47
N ASN A 15 -11.40 -9.23 -17.69
CA ASN A 15 -10.25 -9.60 -16.89
C ASN A 15 -10.65 -10.86 -16.11
N GLU A 16 -10.02 -11.99 -16.40
CA GLU A 16 -10.20 -13.18 -15.58
C GLU A 16 -9.92 -12.74 -14.14
N GLU A 17 -10.86 -13.01 -13.24
CA GLU A 17 -10.73 -12.65 -11.84
C GLU A 17 -9.50 -13.39 -11.31
N GLN A 18 -8.50 -12.64 -10.84
CA GLN A 18 -7.26 -13.21 -10.36
C GLN A 18 -7.50 -13.91 -9.03
N LEU A 19 -7.25 -15.21 -8.97
CA LEU A 19 -7.31 -15.95 -7.69
C LEU A 19 -6.33 -15.32 -6.70
N ALA A 20 -6.83 -14.96 -5.54
CA ALA A 20 -6.04 -14.35 -4.49
C ALA A 20 -5.11 -15.37 -3.81
N LYS A 21 -3.98 -14.90 -3.30
CA LYS A 21 -3.11 -15.64 -2.39
C LYS A 21 -3.53 -15.38 -0.92
N TYR A 22 -3.03 -16.19 0.00
CA TYR A 22 -3.18 -16.03 1.45
C TYR A 22 -4.64 -15.95 1.93
N TRP A 23 -5.34 -17.04 1.79
CA TRP A 23 -6.67 -17.25 2.34
C TRP A 23 -6.91 -18.72 2.69
N GLU A 24 -7.93 -18.98 3.49
CA GLU A 24 -8.36 -20.31 3.88
C GLU A 24 -9.89 -20.42 3.85
N ASN A 25 -10.42 -21.62 3.68
CA ASN A 25 -11.84 -21.86 3.84
C ASN A 25 -12.21 -21.91 5.32
N VAL A 26 -13.27 -21.20 5.70
CA VAL A 26 -13.94 -21.31 7.00
C VAL A 26 -15.00 -22.39 6.92
N ASN A 27 -15.71 -22.44 5.78
CA ASN A 27 -16.67 -23.48 5.39
C ASN A 27 -16.83 -23.45 3.85
N ASP A 28 -17.79 -24.20 3.29
CA ASP A 28 -17.96 -24.35 1.86
C ASP A 28 -18.22 -23.03 1.09
N THR A 29 -18.78 -22.03 1.77
CA THR A 29 -19.16 -20.73 1.16
C THR A 29 -18.50 -19.52 1.76
N THR A 30 -17.67 -19.69 2.80
CA THR A 30 -17.07 -18.61 3.56
C THR A 30 -15.56 -18.78 3.62
N VAL A 31 -14.82 -17.73 3.30
CA VAL A 31 -13.35 -17.71 3.35
C VAL A 31 -12.84 -16.72 4.37
N ARG A 32 -11.64 -16.95 4.88
CA ARG A 32 -10.88 -15.98 5.68
C ARG A 32 -9.68 -15.51 4.87
N CYS A 33 -9.55 -14.19 4.70
CA CYS A 33 -8.37 -13.58 4.11
C CYS A 33 -7.23 -13.50 5.14
N LEU A 34 -6.04 -13.97 4.76
CA LEU A 34 -4.83 -14.00 5.61
C LEU A 34 -3.76 -13.00 5.15
N LEU A 35 -4.09 -12.09 4.23
CA LEU A 35 -3.13 -11.17 3.63
C LEU A 35 -2.68 -10.07 4.60
N CYS A 36 -3.61 -9.53 5.40
CA CYS A 36 -3.35 -8.45 6.35
C CYS A 36 -4.00 -8.73 7.71
N PRO A 37 -3.61 -8.02 8.78
CA PRO A 37 -4.11 -8.25 10.15
C PRO A 37 -5.60 -7.93 10.38
N ASN A 38 -6.37 -7.57 9.35
CA ASN A 38 -7.83 -7.49 9.45
C ASN A 38 -8.49 -8.87 9.48
N PHE A 39 -7.86 -9.91 8.93
CA PHE A 39 -8.37 -11.27 8.90
C PHE A 39 -9.85 -11.38 8.52
N CYS A 40 -10.25 -10.65 7.48
CA CYS A 40 -11.64 -10.56 7.05
C CYS A 40 -12.23 -11.94 6.80
N VAL A 41 -13.36 -12.24 7.45
CA VAL A 41 -14.20 -13.39 7.15
C VAL A 41 -15.24 -12.95 6.14
N ILE A 42 -15.21 -13.54 4.94
CA ILE A 42 -15.92 -13.04 3.76
C ILE A 42 -16.86 -14.15 3.26
N GLN A 43 -18.16 -13.90 3.32
CA GLN A 43 -19.19 -14.79 2.79
C GLN A 43 -19.22 -14.70 1.27
N ASP A 44 -19.83 -15.70 0.63
CA ASP A 44 -19.99 -15.71 -0.82
C ASP A 44 -20.66 -14.42 -1.35
N GLY A 45 -20.13 -13.89 -2.44
CA GLY A 45 -20.51 -12.62 -3.05
C GLY A 45 -20.03 -11.35 -2.33
N GLN A 46 -19.53 -11.47 -1.09
CA GLN A 46 -19.07 -10.33 -0.28
C GLN A 46 -17.61 -9.97 -0.56
N VAL A 47 -17.23 -8.74 -0.15
CA VAL A 47 -15.87 -8.22 -0.25
C VAL A 47 -15.30 -7.90 1.13
N GLY A 48 -13.98 -7.99 1.29
CA GLY A 48 -13.27 -7.58 2.50
C GLY A 48 -13.30 -6.06 2.72
N ILE A 49 -12.84 -5.62 3.89
CA ILE A 49 -12.75 -4.20 4.30
C ILE A 49 -12.01 -3.35 3.25
N CYS A 50 -10.98 -3.91 2.61
CA CYS A 50 -10.18 -3.24 1.57
C CYS A 50 -10.94 -3.01 0.25
N LYS A 51 -12.14 -3.56 0.08
CA LYS A 51 -12.99 -3.47 -1.12
C LYS A 51 -12.42 -4.12 -2.39
N ASP A 52 -11.31 -4.85 -2.26
CA ASP A 52 -10.67 -5.59 -3.34
C ASP A 52 -10.95 -7.09 -3.27
N ARG A 53 -10.71 -7.70 -2.10
CA ARG A 53 -10.79 -9.15 -1.89
C ARG A 53 -12.22 -9.62 -1.86
N LYS A 54 -12.66 -10.32 -2.91
CA LYS A 54 -14.04 -10.82 -3.09
C LYS A 54 -14.08 -12.33 -3.00
N ASN A 55 -15.03 -12.86 -2.24
CA ASN A 55 -15.35 -14.28 -2.24
C ASN A 55 -16.35 -14.56 -3.38
N ILE A 56 -16.04 -15.55 -4.21
CA ILE A 56 -16.90 -16.06 -5.28
C ILE A 56 -16.85 -17.58 -5.19
N ASP A 57 -18.01 -18.20 -4.89
CA ASP A 57 -18.16 -19.64 -4.79
C ASP A 57 -17.12 -20.31 -3.88
N GLY A 58 -16.87 -19.71 -2.69
CA GLY A 58 -15.91 -20.24 -1.69
C GLY A 58 -14.44 -20.07 -2.05
N LYS A 59 -14.11 -19.19 -3.02
CA LYS A 59 -12.74 -18.84 -3.40
C LYS A 59 -12.54 -17.33 -3.33
N LEU A 60 -11.36 -16.92 -2.89
CA LEU A 60 -11.03 -15.50 -2.78
C LEU A 60 -10.33 -14.99 -4.05
N TYR A 61 -10.78 -13.84 -4.57
CA TYR A 61 -10.26 -13.20 -5.77
C TYR A 61 -9.83 -11.75 -5.49
N SER A 62 -8.82 -11.27 -6.22
CA SER A 62 -8.45 -9.85 -6.30
C SER A 62 -9.19 -9.18 -7.45
N LEU A 63 -9.89 -8.10 -7.15
CA LEU A 63 -10.61 -7.30 -8.14
C LEU A 63 -9.72 -6.24 -8.81
N SER A 64 -8.58 -5.89 -8.17
CA SER A 64 -7.67 -4.82 -8.63
C SER A 64 -6.56 -5.32 -9.56
N TYR A 65 -6.42 -6.63 -9.77
CA TYR A 65 -5.33 -7.16 -10.60
C TYR A 65 -5.31 -6.55 -11.99
N GLY A 66 -4.20 -5.89 -12.34
CA GLY A 66 -4.01 -5.19 -13.62
C GLY A 66 -4.83 -3.90 -13.81
N ARG A 67 -5.70 -3.53 -12.86
CA ARG A 67 -6.55 -2.33 -12.94
C ARG A 67 -5.83 -1.12 -12.34
N ILE A 68 -5.05 -0.44 -13.16
CA ILE A 68 -4.26 0.73 -12.74
C ILE A 68 -5.14 1.98 -12.76
N VAL A 69 -5.23 2.66 -11.62
CA VAL A 69 -5.99 3.91 -11.44
C VAL A 69 -5.07 5.12 -11.54
N ALA A 70 -3.84 4.99 -11.07
CA ALA A 70 -2.83 6.04 -11.15
C ALA A 70 -1.52 5.46 -11.69
N LEU A 71 -0.93 6.12 -12.69
CA LEU A 71 0.36 5.77 -13.30
C LEU A 71 1.10 7.05 -13.65
N ASN A 72 2.26 7.29 -13.03
CA ASN A 72 3.05 8.49 -13.26
C ASN A 72 4.55 8.21 -13.20
N ILE A 73 5.34 9.07 -13.82
CA ILE A 73 6.77 9.17 -13.58
C ILE A 73 6.97 10.30 -12.58
N ASP A 74 7.45 9.95 -11.40
CA ASP A 74 7.63 10.89 -10.28
C ASP A 74 9.11 10.98 -9.87
N PRO A 75 9.55 12.09 -9.29
CA PRO A 75 10.78 12.10 -8.48
C PRO A 75 10.67 11.07 -7.34
N ILE A 76 11.79 10.41 -7.03
CA ILE A 76 11.83 9.40 -5.96
C ILE A 76 11.45 9.99 -4.59
N GLU A 77 11.73 11.28 -4.38
CA GLU A 77 11.40 12.01 -3.15
C GLU A 77 9.89 12.14 -2.93
N LYS A 78 9.06 12.02 -3.98
CA LYS A 78 7.59 11.89 -3.82
C LYS A 78 7.16 10.55 -3.21
N LYS A 79 8.08 9.59 -3.04
CA LYS A 79 7.86 8.31 -2.36
C LYS A 79 8.35 8.35 -0.92
N PRO A 80 8.43 9.49 -0.30
CA PRO A 80 9.28 10.01 0.78
C PRO A 80 10.58 9.20 0.98
N LEU A 81 11.30 8.96 -0.12
CA LEU A 81 12.63 8.34 -0.13
C LEU A 81 13.64 9.41 -0.53
N TYR A 82 14.31 9.99 0.48
CA TYR A 82 15.29 11.06 0.28
C TYR A 82 16.73 10.56 0.26
N HIS A 83 16.94 9.31 0.71
CA HIS A 83 18.26 8.70 0.85
C HIS A 83 18.43 7.46 -0.04
N PHE A 84 17.36 7.01 -0.70
CA PHE A 84 17.40 5.93 -1.69
C PHE A 84 17.33 6.49 -3.10
N LEU A 85 18.39 6.31 -3.90
CA LEU A 85 18.51 6.80 -5.28
C LEU A 85 18.11 8.29 -5.45
N PRO A 86 18.66 9.23 -4.63
CA PRO A 86 18.23 10.62 -4.65
C PRO A 86 18.35 11.24 -6.04
N MET A 87 17.41 12.14 -6.37
CA MET A 87 17.27 12.83 -7.67
C MET A 87 16.95 11.90 -8.86
N SER A 88 16.61 10.63 -8.62
CA SER A 88 16.15 9.74 -9.69
C SER A 88 14.65 9.87 -9.94
N THR A 89 14.21 9.38 -11.10
CA THR A 89 12.80 9.20 -11.41
C THR A 89 12.38 7.76 -11.20
N VAL A 90 11.12 7.57 -10.81
CA VAL A 90 10.50 6.27 -10.57
C VAL A 90 9.17 6.14 -11.29
N LEU A 91 8.92 5.01 -11.94
CA LEU A 91 7.58 4.69 -12.47
C LEU A 91 6.67 4.27 -11.31
N SER A 92 5.69 5.09 -11.00
CA SER A 92 4.81 4.93 -9.86
C SER A 92 3.43 4.50 -10.30
N PHE A 93 2.87 3.47 -9.68
CA PHE A 93 1.49 3.09 -9.95
C PHE A 93 0.73 2.66 -8.69
N GLY A 94 -0.59 2.73 -8.80
CA GLY A 94 -1.53 2.26 -7.81
C GLY A 94 -2.88 1.87 -8.42
N THR A 95 -3.65 1.17 -7.63
CA THR A 95 -4.97 0.67 -7.96
C THR A 95 -6.05 1.37 -7.13
N ALA A 96 -7.13 0.69 -6.75
CA ALA A 96 -8.10 1.18 -5.78
C ALA A 96 -8.25 0.22 -4.60
N GLY A 97 -8.78 0.74 -3.49
CA GLY A 97 -8.94 0.03 -2.23
C GLY A 97 -7.79 0.25 -1.26
N CYS A 98 -8.05 0.05 0.03
CA CYS A 98 -7.08 0.15 1.12
C CYS A 98 -7.56 -0.69 2.31
N ASN A 99 -6.63 -1.32 3.02
CA ASN A 99 -6.93 -2.07 4.25
C ASN A 99 -7.08 -1.19 5.49
N PHE A 100 -6.89 0.13 5.36
CA PHE A 100 -7.21 1.17 6.34
C PHE A 100 -8.36 2.07 5.87
N SER A 101 -8.92 2.83 6.83
CA SER A 101 -9.99 3.83 6.61
C SER A 101 -9.60 5.20 7.16
N CYS A 102 -8.37 5.63 6.91
CA CYS A 102 -7.81 6.87 7.46
C CYS A 102 -8.72 8.07 7.20
N LYS A 103 -9.08 8.79 8.27
CA LYS A 103 -9.95 9.97 8.19
C LYS A 103 -9.29 11.15 7.49
N ASN A 104 -7.95 11.18 7.47
CA ASN A 104 -7.09 12.19 6.87
C ASN A 104 -6.55 11.79 5.49
N CYS A 105 -7.10 10.77 4.84
CA CYS A 105 -6.55 10.24 3.60
C CYS A 105 -6.60 11.27 2.46
N GLN A 106 -5.46 11.59 1.86
CA GLN A 106 -5.37 12.50 0.71
C GLN A 106 -5.85 11.82 -0.58
N ASN A 107 -5.67 10.50 -0.69
CA ASN A 107 -6.08 9.69 -1.84
C ASN A 107 -7.38 8.91 -1.54
N TRP A 108 -8.29 9.49 -0.76
CA TRP A 108 -9.50 8.82 -0.30
C TRP A 108 -10.43 8.38 -1.44
N ASP A 109 -10.42 9.12 -2.53
CA ASP A 109 -11.21 8.88 -3.73
C ASP A 109 -10.90 7.51 -4.39
N ILE A 110 -9.64 7.09 -4.37
CA ILE A 110 -9.22 5.77 -4.83
C ILE A 110 -9.06 4.77 -3.67
N ALA A 111 -8.52 5.19 -2.52
CA ALA A 111 -8.27 4.31 -1.39
C ALA A 111 -9.56 3.78 -0.73
N GLN A 112 -10.65 4.56 -0.77
CA GLN A 112 -11.94 4.17 -0.20
C GLN A 112 -12.95 3.70 -1.25
N ALA A 113 -12.51 3.46 -2.48
CA ALA A 113 -13.32 2.99 -3.59
C ALA A 113 -13.12 1.50 -3.88
N SER A 114 -14.13 0.86 -4.49
CA SER A 114 -13.95 -0.47 -5.09
C SER A 114 -13.17 -0.33 -6.41
N PRO A 115 -12.28 -1.28 -6.75
CA PRO A 115 -11.63 -1.30 -8.05
C PRO A 115 -12.60 -1.32 -9.25
N LEU A 116 -13.82 -1.80 -9.02
CA LEU A 116 -14.87 -1.85 -10.05
C LEU A 116 -15.65 -0.53 -10.20
N SER A 117 -15.53 0.40 -9.25
CA SER A 117 -16.29 1.66 -9.23
C SER A 117 -15.52 2.88 -9.72
N VAL A 118 -14.22 2.73 -10.01
CA VAL A 118 -13.34 3.80 -10.47
C VAL A 118 -12.82 3.53 -11.88
N LYS A 119 -12.55 4.61 -12.61
CA LYS A 119 -11.93 4.50 -13.94
C LYS A 119 -10.51 3.96 -13.78
N SER A 120 -10.21 2.89 -14.50
CA SER A 120 -8.89 2.25 -14.52
C SER A 120 -8.47 1.90 -15.93
N TYR A 121 -7.18 1.66 -16.11
CA TYR A 121 -6.58 1.16 -17.34
C TYR A 121 -5.98 -0.21 -17.07
N ASN A 122 -6.14 -1.14 -18.01
CA ASN A 122 -5.60 -2.49 -17.86
C ASN A 122 -4.14 -2.52 -18.29
N TYR A 123 -3.28 -2.97 -17.38
CA TYR A 123 -1.88 -3.22 -17.63
C TYR A 123 -1.49 -4.62 -17.14
N SER A 124 -0.61 -5.28 -17.87
CA SER A 124 0.10 -6.45 -17.35
C SER A 124 1.39 -6.02 -16.63
N PRO A 125 1.96 -6.87 -15.75
CA PRO A 125 3.28 -6.64 -15.14
C PRO A 125 4.37 -6.37 -16.19
N GLU A 126 4.37 -7.11 -17.31
CA GLU A 126 5.33 -6.94 -18.41
C GLU A 126 5.22 -5.57 -19.08
N GLN A 127 4.01 -5.07 -19.23
CA GLN A 127 3.78 -3.75 -19.83
C GLN A 127 4.36 -2.63 -18.95
N LEU A 128 4.23 -2.74 -17.62
CA LEU A 128 4.81 -1.76 -16.68
C LEU A 128 6.34 -1.83 -16.66
N VAL A 129 6.91 -3.02 -16.60
CA VAL A 129 8.37 -3.20 -16.67
C VAL A 129 8.92 -2.68 -17.99
N LYS A 130 8.29 -3.01 -19.12
CA LYS A 130 8.68 -2.50 -20.44
C LYS A 130 8.57 -0.97 -20.53
N ALA A 131 7.52 -0.38 -19.94
CA ALA A 131 7.35 1.07 -19.90
C ALA A 131 8.49 1.76 -19.13
N ALA A 132 8.90 1.23 -17.98
CA ALA A 132 10.04 1.75 -17.22
C ALA A 132 11.35 1.66 -18.03
N LEU A 133 11.65 0.50 -18.60
CA LEU A 133 12.86 0.26 -19.39
C LEU A 133 12.93 1.16 -20.62
N SER A 134 11.82 1.31 -21.35
CA SER A 134 11.77 2.13 -22.57
C SER A 134 12.00 3.62 -22.33
N GLN A 135 11.84 4.09 -21.11
CA GLN A 135 12.05 5.47 -20.69
C GLN A 135 13.31 5.65 -19.83
N ASN A 136 14.18 4.62 -19.76
CA ASN A 136 15.39 4.62 -18.95
C ASN A 136 15.15 4.92 -17.47
N ILE A 137 13.99 4.51 -16.94
CA ILE A 137 13.66 4.62 -15.53
C ILE A 137 14.20 3.39 -14.82
N SER A 138 14.98 3.61 -13.75
CA SER A 138 15.69 2.53 -13.04
C SER A 138 14.89 1.86 -11.93
N SER A 139 13.68 2.36 -11.62
CA SER A 139 12.89 1.85 -10.49
C SER A 139 11.37 1.92 -10.74
N ILE A 140 10.65 1.00 -10.07
CA ILE A 140 9.19 0.95 -10.05
C ILE A 140 8.72 1.08 -8.59
N ALA A 141 7.70 1.94 -8.35
CA ALA A 141 7.11 2.14 -7.04
C ALA A 141 5.65 1.69 -7.00
N PHE A 142 5.33 0.86 -6.01
CA PHE A 142 4.00 0.45 -5.61
C PHE A 142 3.48 1.46 -4.58
N THR A 143 2.43 2.25 -4.92
CA THR A 143 2.09 3.45 -4.13
C THR A 143 0.65 3.95 -4.38
N TYR A 144 0.33 5.18 -3.97
CA TYR A 144 -0.92 5.94 -4.07
C TYR A 144 -2.03 5.46 -3.15
N ASN A 145 -2.54 4.22 -3.33
CA ASN A 145 -3.35 3.51 -2.35
C ASN A 145 -2.46 2.56 -1.53
N GLU A 146 -3.01 1.50 -0.96
CA GLU A 146 -2.23 0.52 -0.20
C GLU A 146 -1.79 -0.65 -1.10
N PRO A 147 -0.47 -0.83 -1.35
CA PRO A 147 0.04 -1.90 -2.21
C PRO A 147 -0.29 -3.32 -1.73
N THR A 148 -0.41 -3.54 -0.43
CA THR A 148 -0.83 -4.84 0.12
C THR A 148 -2.15 -5.31 -0.49
N VAL A 149 -3.05 -4.39 -0.87
CA VAL A 149 -4.37 -4.74 -1.41
C VAL A 149 -4.27 -5.40 -2.79
N PHE A 150 -3.37 -4.91 -3.64
CA PHE A 150 -3.11 -5.49 -4.97
C PHE A 150 -1.87 -6.40 -5.00
N TYR A 151 -1.74 -7.22 -3.96
CA TYR A 151 -0.56 -8.01 -3.66
C TYR A 151 -0.07 -8.86 -4.84
N GLU A 152 -0.94 -9.61 -5.51
CA GLU A 152 -0.58 -10.52 -6.60
C GLU A 152 0.05 -9.75 -7.76
N PHE A 153 -0.56 -8.63 -8.14
CA PHE A 153 -0.06 -7.77 -9.20
C PHE A 153 1.26 -7.08 -8.83
N MET A 154 1.37 -6.62 -7.58
CA MET A 154 2.62 -6.07 -7.03
C MET A 154 3.73 -7.12 -7.03
N TYR A 155 3.46 -8.33 -6.52
CA TYR A 155 4.42 -9.42 -6.43
C TYR A 155 4.98 -9.82 -7.80
N GLU A 156 4.11 -10.04 -8.79
CA GLU A 156 4.51 -10.41 -10.14
C GLU A 156 5.29 -9.28 -10.84
N THR A 157 4.86 -8.04 -10.66
CA THR A 157 5.58 -6.87 -11.18
C THR A 157 6.96 -6.73 -10.53
N ALA A 158 7.07 -6.93 -9.21
CA ALA A 158 8.34 -6.86 -8.49
C ALA A 158 9.33 -7.95 -8.93
N LEU A 159 8.84 -9.18 -9.07
CA LEU A 159 9.63 -10.30 -9.60
C LEU A 159 10.19 -9.99 -11.00
N LEU A 160 9.33 -9.53 -11.92
CA LEU A 160 9.74 -9.17 -13.28
C LEU A 160 10.68 -7.97 -13.32
N ALA A 161 10.42 -6.95 -12.52
CA ALA A 161 11.29 -5.78 -12.39
C ALA A 161 12.71 -6.17 -11.95
N LYS A 162 12.81 -7.00 -10.92
CA LYS A 162 14.09 -7.52 -10.40
C LYS A 162 14.84 -8.30 -11.47
N ASN A 163 14.16 -9.19 -12.19
CA ASN A 163 14.75 -10.00 -13.26
C ASN A 163 15.25 -9.16 -14.47
N ASN A 164 14.73 -7.94 -14.59
CA ASN A 164 15.15 -6.98 -15.62
C ASN A 164 16.09 -5.87 -15.10
N GLY A 165 16.63 -6.03 -13.89
CA GLY A 165 17.60 -5.10 -13.31
C GLY A 165 16.99 -3.79 -12.78
N LEU A 166 15.66 -3.68 -12.70
CA LEU A 166 14.99 -2.54 -12.10
C LEU A 166 14.95 -2.67 -10.57
N LYS A 167 15.02 -1.54 -9.89
CA LYS A 167 14.78 -1.44 -8.45
C LYS A 167 13.29 -1.36 -8.15
N THR A 168 12.89 -1.88 -7.01
CA THR A 168 11.49 -1.89 -6.56
C THR A 168 11.33 -1.16 -5.24
N VAL A 169 10.27 -0.37 -5.17
CA VAL A 169 10.00 0.52 -4.04
C VAL A 169 8.58 0.29 -3.54
N LEU A 170 8.45 0.03 -2.24
CA LEU A 170 7.17 -0.10 -1.55
C LEU A 170 6.86 1.17 -0.75
N VAL A 171 5.72 1.82 -1.02
CA VAL A 171 5.19 2.91 -0.19
C VAL A 171 3.89 2.44 0.43
N SER A 172 3.90 2.12 1.72
CA SER A 172 2.85 1.35 2.37
C SER A 172 2.56 1.84 3.79
N ASN A 173 1.36 1.54 4.27
CA ASN A 173 1.01 1.67 5.68
C ASN A 173 1.59 0.55 6.56
N GLY A 174 2.28 -0.42 5.97
CA GLY A 174 2.93 -1.51 6.68
C GLY A 174 1.99 -2.54 7.30
N TYR A 175 0.69 -2.51 7.01
CA TYR A 175 -0.30 -3.41 7.61
C TYR A 175 -0.48 -4.68 6.78
N ILE A 176 0.53 -5.53 6.82
CA ILE A 176 0.64 -6.80 6.10
C ILE A 176 1.01 -7.92 7.08
N ASN A 177 0.54 -9.14 6.84
CA ASN A 177 0.87 -10.29 7.67
C ASN A 177 2.31 -10.81 7.39
N PRO A 178 2.93 -11.54 8.33
CA PRO A 178 4.33 -11.97 8.21
C PRO A 178 4.63 -12.80 6.96
N GLN A 179 3.78 -13.78 6.62
CA GLN A 179 4.05 -14.66 5.48
C GLN A 179 4.03 -13.95 4.13
N PRO A 180 2.98 -13.17 3.78
CA PRO A 180 3.01 -12.40 2.54
C PRO A 180 4.15 -11.39 2.48
N LEU A 181 4.55 -10.79 3.61
CA LEU A 181 5.70 -9.91 3.66
C LEU A 181 7.00 -10.66 3.38
N ALA A 182 7.23 -11.82 4.03
CA ALA A 182 8.42 -12.63 3.83
C ALA A 182 8.58 -13.09 2.37
N ASP A 183 7.47 -13.45 1.71
CA ASP A 183 7.50 -13.88 0.31
C ASP A 183 7.79 -12.71 -0.65
N LEU A 184 7.42 -11.46 -0.27
CA LEU A 184 7.65 -10.26 -1.08
C LEU A 184 9.08 -9.70 -0.94
N ILE A 185 9.67 -9.79 0.27
CA ILE A 185 10.97 -9.20 0.63
C ILE A 185 12.09 -9.48 -0.38
N PRO A 186 12.26 -10.70 -0.94
CA PRO A 186 13.32 -10.98 -1.92
C PRO A 186 13.27 -10.08 -3.17
N TYR A 187 12.12 -9.49 -3.43
CA TYR A 187 11.85 -8.65 -4.60
C TYR A 187 11.73 -7.15 -4.26
N LEU A 188 12.01 -6.75 -3.00
CA LEU A 188 12.02 -5.35 -2.57
C LEU A 188 13.45 -4.83 -2.40
N ASP A 189 13.72 -3.65 -2.96
CA ASP A 189 14.99 -2.93 -2.73
C ASP A 189 14.84 -1.84 -1.67
N ALA A 190 13.71 -1.14 -1.63
CA ALA A 190 13.43 -0.08 -0.66
C ALA A 190 11.96 -0.03 -0.24
N ALA A 191 11.72 0.52 0.94
CA ALA A 191 10.39 0.80 1.43
C ALA A 191 10.33 2.14 2.16
N ASN A 192 9.24 2.88 1.95
CA ASN A 192 8.81 3.93 2.87
C ASN A 192 7.55 3.42 3.59
N ILE A 193 7.61 3.35 4.90
CA ILE A 193 6.48 2.88 5.73
C ILE A 193 5.91 4.05 6.54
N ASP A 194 4.61 4.24 6.39
CA ASP A 194 3.86 5.20 7.19
C ASP A 194 3.64 4.68 8.61
N LEU A 195 4.44 5.11 9.57
CA LEU A 195 4.16 4.92 11.00
C LEU A 195 3.22 6.05 11.45
N LYS A 196 1.91 5.82 11.29
CA LYS A 196 0.89 6.87 11.34
C LYS A 196 0.60 7.43 12.73
N SER A 197 0.93 6.69 13.78
CA SER A 197 0.80 7.06 15.20
C SER A 197 1.65 6.16 16.06
N PHE A 198 1.87 6.52 17.32
CA PHE A 198 2.50 5.64 18.30
C PHE A 198 1.57 5.38 19.51
N ASP A 199 0.26 5.38 19.24
CA ASP A 199 -0.81 5.08 20.19
C ASP A 199 -1.88 4.22 19.50
N ASP A 200 -2.24 3.06 20.10
CA ASP A 200 -3.19 2.11 19.54
C ASP A 200 -4.61 2.67 19.41
N ASN A 201 -5.04 3.53 20.36
CA ASN A 201 -6.38 4.12 20.31
C ASN A 201 -6.47 5.14 19.16
N ILE A 202 -5.39 5.90 18.94
CA ILE A 202 -5.31 6.84 17.81
C ILE A 202 -5.26 6.05 16.51
N TYR A 203 -4.44 5.00 16.44
CA TYR A 203 -4.36 4.11 15.27
C TYR A 203 -5.74 3.58 14.89
N LEU A 204 -6.50 3.08 15.88
CA LEU A 204 -7.84 2.58 15.65
C LEU A 204 -8.81 3.70 15.21
N ARG A 205 -8.84 4.83 15.92
CA ARG A 205 -9.81 5.92 15.67
C ARG A 205 -9.52 6.73 14.41
N LEU A 206 -8.24 6.93 14.07
CA LEU A 206 -7.81 7.73 12.92
C LEU A 206 -7.69 6.89 11.66
N ASN A 207 -7.13 5.69 11.77
CA ASN A 207 -6.69 4.87 10.63
C ASN A 207 -7.51 3.58 10.44
N GLY A 208 -8.13 3.06 11.51
CA GLY A 208 -8.88 1.80 11.47
C GLY A 208 -8.00 0.54 11.54
N GLY A 209 -6.81 0.65 12.12
CA GLY A 209 -5.85 -0.45 12.28
C GLY A 209 -5.25 -0.52 13.69
N LYS A 210 -4.13 -1.23 13.82
CA LYS A 210 -3.37 -1.43 15.05
C LYS A 210 -1.90 -1.11 14.84
N LEU A 211 -1.23 -0.61 15.87
CA LEU A 211 0.18 -0.22 15.84
C LEU A 211 1.12 -1.43 15.69
N GLN A 212 0.94 -2.48 16.52
CA GLN A 212 1.91 -3.58 16.62
C GLN A 212 2.23 -4.29 15.30
N PRO A 213 1.24 -4.59 14.40
CA PRO A 213 1.56 -5.18 13.10
C PRO A 213 2.48 -4.32 12.24
N VAL A 214 2.34 -2.99 12.30
CA VAL A 214 3.20 -2.06 11.56
C VAL A 214 4.63 -2.08 12.13
N LEU A 215 4.77 -2.09 13.46
CA LEU A 215 6.09 -2.21 14.11
C LEU A 215 6.78 -3.54 13.75
N ASN A 216 6.03 -4.63 13.64
CA ASN A 216 6.55 -5.92 13.20
C ASN A 216 7.03 -5.86 11.74
N THR A 217 6.26 -5.21 10.85
CA THR A 217 6.65 -5.00 9.46
C THR A 217 7.97 -4.21 9.36
N LEU A 218 8.11 -3.11 10.12
CA LEU A 218 9.33 -2.32 10.16
C LEU A 218 10.55 -3.17 10.55
N LYS A 219 10.43 -3.97 11.63
CA LYS A 219 11.49 -4.87 12.08
C LYS A 219 11.86 -5.88 10.99
N THR A 220 10.85 -6.55 10.41
CA THR A 220 11.08 -7.56 9.38
C THR A 220 11.77 -6.98 8.15
N LEU A 221 11.37 -5.80 7.66
CA LEU A 221 12.02 -5.14 6.53
C LEU A 221 13.49 -4.82 6.82
N LYS A 222 13.79 -4.24 8.00
CA LYS A 222 15.15 -3.88 8.40
C LYS A 222 16.04 -5.11 8.56
N GLU A 223 15.55 -6.15 9.25
CA GLU A 223 16.28 -7.39 9.50
C GLU A 223 16.66 -8.12 8.21
N ASN A 224 15.86 -7.94 7.16
CA ASN A 224 16.11 -8.53 5.84
C ASN A 224 16.84 -7.61 4.85
N GLY A 225 17.36 -6.46 5.31
CA GLY A 225 18.22 -5.59 4.53
C GLY A 225 17.51 -4.78 3.44
N VAL A 226 16.18 -4.63 3.50
CA VAL A 226 15.45 -3.69 2.66
C VAL A 226 15.80 -2.27 3.11
N TRP A 227 16.17 -1.39 2.17
CA TRP A 227 16.37 0.02 2.51
C TRP A 227 15.08 0.61 3.05
N LEU A 228 15.12 1.17 4.25
CA LEU A 228 13.92 1.63 4.94
C LEU A 228 14.02 3.11 5.28
N GLU A 229 12.95 3.85 4.95
CA GLU A 229 12.67 5.19 5.48
C GLU A 229 11.27 5.18 6.10
N ILE A 230 11.07 5.93 7.18
CA ILE A 230 9.80 5.96 7.92
C ILE A 230 9.19 7.35 7.77
N THR A 231 7.88 7.41 7.52
CA THR A 231 7.15 8.68 7.49
C THR A 231 6.10 8.72 8.61
N ASN A 232 6.09 9.81 9.36
CA ASN A 232 5.02 10.15 10.30
C ASN A 232 4.33 11.45 9.87
N LEU A 233 3.02 11.39 9.63
CA LEU A 233 2.20 12.55 9.35
C LEU A 233 1.66 13.10 10.68
N ILE A 234 2.04 14.33 11.01
CA ILE A 234 1.56 15.00 12.22
C ILE A 234 0.18 15.63 11.92
N VAL A 235 -0.86 15.05 12.53
CA VAL A 235 -2.25 15.47 12.38
C VAL A 235 -2.69 16.18 13.65
N PRO A 236 -3.10 17.47 13.60
CA PRO A 236 -3.57 18.21 14.77
C PRO A 236 -4.65 17.46 15.56
N THR A 237 -4.55 17.48 16.87
CA THR A 237 -5.45 16.80 17.83
C THR A 237 -5.40 15.27 17.83
N TYR A 238 -4.61 14.66 16.93
CA TYR A 238 -4.44 13.21 16.87
C TYR A 238 -3.00 12.79 17.13
N THR A 239 -2.05 13.30 16.34
CA THR A 239 -0.66 12.81 16.37
C THR A 239 0.37 13.92 16.60
N ASP A 240 -0.06 15.05 17.12
CA ASP A 240 0.74 16.22 17.45
C ASP A 240 1.19 16.29 18.93
N ASP A 241 0.97 15.22 19.70
CA ASP A 241 1.48 15.08 21.07
C ASP A 241 2.97 14.77 21.05
N LEU A 242 3.78 15.70 21.58
CA LEU A 242 5.25 15.54 21.62
C LEU A 242 5.71 14.37 22.47
N ASN A 243 5.00 14.00 23.56
CA ASN A 243 5.35 12.81 24.34
C ASN A 243 5.16 11.53 23.54
N MET A 244 4.10 11.47 22.72
CA MET A 244 3.90 10.32 21.83
C MET A 244 4.99 10.24 20.75
N ILE A 245 5.41 11.38 20.20
CA ILE A 245 6.50 11.45 19.22
C ILE A 245 7.83 11.02 19.89
N GLU A 246 8.13 11.50 21.09
CA GLU A 246 9.30 11.10 21.85
C GLU A 246 9.32 9.58 22.13
N ASN A 247 8.20 9.00 22.52
CA ASN A 247 8.06 7.56 22.72
C ASN A 247 8.30 6.77 21.43
N MET A 248 7.82 7.25 20.28
CA MET A 248 8.07 6.67 18.97
C MET A 248 9.55 6.69 18.60
N VAL A 249 10.22 7.82 18.81
CA VAL A 249 11.65 7.99 18.55
C VAL A 249 12.48 7.10 19.50
N LYS A 250 12.15 7.08 20.79
CA LYS A 250 12.79 6.20 21.76
C LYS A 250 12.66 4.73 21.39
N TRP A 251 11.45 4.29 21.04
CA TRP A 251 11.23 2.93 20.56
C TRP A 251 12.10 2.63 19.32
N SER A 252 12.21 3.58 18.39
CA SER A 252 13.03 3.42 17.19
C SER A 252 14.49 3.20 17.56
N ILE A 253 15.05 3.99 18.47
CA ILE A 253 16.43 3.85 18.95
C ILE A 253 16.62 2.49 19.65
N ASP A 254 15.73 2.15 20.61
CA ASP A 254 15.80 0.93 21.41
C ASP A 254 15.67 -0.37 20.58
N ASN A 255 15.07 -0.27 19.39
CA ASN A 255 14.90 -1.41 18.47
C ASN A 255 15.83 -1.37 17.26
N GLY A 256 16.89 -0.56 17.30
CA GLY A 256 17.94 -0.56 16.29
C GLY A 256 17.64 0.24 15.03
N PHE A 257 16.69 1.21 15.07
CA PHE A 257 16.36 2.08 13.94
C PHE A 257 17.06 3.45 14.00
N ALA A 258 18.12 3.61 14.80
CA ALA A 258 18.83 4.87 14.95
C ALA A 258 19.47 5.39 13.63
N ASP A 259 19.71 4.48 12.68
CA ASP A 259 20.24 4.77 11.33
C ASP A 259 19.16 4.86 10.25
N VAL A 260 17.89 4.68 10.60
CA VAL A 260 16.75 4.73 9.66
C VAL A 260 16.20 6.16 9.60
N PRO A 261 16.15 6.80 8.42
CA PRO A 261 15.58 8.13 8.29
C PRO A 261 14.10 8.16 8.72
N LEU A 262 13.76 9.11 9.60
CA LEU A 262 12.40 9.38 10.03
C LEU A 262 11.99 10.77 9.52
N HIS A 263 10.92 10.80 8.73
CA HIS A 263 10.40 12.02 8.11
C HIS A 263 9.11 12.44 8.79
N PHE A 264 9.06 13.67 9.29
CA PHE A 264 7.83 14.30 9.74
C PHE A 264 7.22 15.13 8.62
N SER A 265 5.91 14.92 8.36
CA SER A 265 5.17 15.67 7.35
C SER A 265 3.99 16.41 7.94
N ARG A 266 3.66 17.56 7.31
CA ARG A 266 2.51 18.38 7.67
C ARG A 266 1.22 17.77 7.14
N PHE A 267 0.21 17.71 7.98
CA PHE A 267 -1.16 17.46 7.53
C PHE A 267 -1.74 18.70 6.84
N PHE A 268 -2.47 18.46 5.77
CA PHE A 268 -3.36 19.43 5.13
C PHE A 268 -4.79 18.88 5.14
N PRO A 269 -5.82 19.75 5.32
CA PRO A 269 -7.22 19.34 5.38
C PRO A 269 -7.62 18.44 4.21
N ALA A 270 -8.14 17.25 4.51
CA ALA A 270 -8.59 16.29 3.51
C ALA A 270 -9.67 15.36 4.07
N TYR A 271 -10.52 14.86 3.18
CA TYR A 271 -11.54 13.84 3.43
C TYR A 271 -12.41 14.15 4.66
N LYS A 272 -12.41 13.28 5.69
CA LYS A 272 -13.22 13.44 6.90
C LYS A 272 -12.65 14.45 7.91
N LEU A 273 -11.44 14.92 7.67
CA LEU A 273 -10.79 15.96 8.48
C LEU A 273 -10.59 17.26 7.70
N SER A 274 -11.47 17.55 6.75
CA SER A 274 -11.45 18.79 5.95
C SER A 274 -11.71 20.06 6.77
N ASN A 275 -12.23 19.92 7.97
CA ASN A 275 -12.52 21.02 8.91
C ASN A 275 -11.37 21.31 9.91
N LEU A 276 -10.32 20.46 9.95
CA LEU A 276 -9.15 20.73 10.78
C LEU A 276 -8.19 21.70 10.07
N PRO A 277 -7.49 22.58 10.79
CA PRO A 277 -6.42 23.38 10.21
C PRO A 277 -5.23 22.52 9.81
N PRO A 278 -4.39 22.97 8.86
CA PRO A 278 -3.11 22.30 8.59
C PRO A 278 -2.22 22.33 9.83
N THR A 279 -1.31 21.36 9.95
CA THR A 279 -0.34 21.33 11.06
C THR A 279 0.45 22.64 11.11
N PRO A 280 0.51 23.34 12.25
CA PRO A 280 1.36 24.52 12.42
C PRO A 280 2.84 24.18 12.15
N VAL A 281 3.57 25.14 11.59
CA VAL A 281 5.01 24.94 11.32
C VAL A 281 5.79 24.72 12.63
N GLU A 282 5.41 25.44 13.68
CA GLU A 282 5.98 25.34 15.01
C GLU A 282 5.88 23.92 15.59
N THR A 283 4.77 23.23 15.32
CA THR A 283 4.58 21.82 15.73
C THR A 283 5.57 20.88 15.02
N ILE A 284 5.79 21.09 13.71
CA ILE A 284 6.77 20.31 12.94
C ILE A 284 8.19 20.59 13.43
N MET A 285 8.50 21.87 13.78
CA MET A 285 9.82 22.26 14.28
C MET A 285 10.11 21.72 15.68
N ALA A 286 9.04 21.45 16.46
CA ALA A 286 9.15 20.88 17.81
C ALA A 286 9.27 19.34 17.80
N ALA A 287 8.77 18.68 16.76
CA ALA A 287 8.83 17.24 16.57
C ALA A 287 10.21 16.81 16.07
#